data_e7f17de4fb65bf4ad89ec255191cadb2
#
_entry.id   e7f17de4fb65bf4ad89ec255191cadb2
#
_cell.length_a   1.000
_cell.length_b   1.000
_cell.length_c   1.000
_cell.angle_alpha   90.00
_cell.angle_beta   90.00
_cell.angle_gamma   90.00
#
_symmetry.space_group_name_H-M   'P 1'
#
loop_
_entity.id
_entity.type
_entity.pdbx_description
1 polymer ?
#
loop_
_entity_poly.entity_id
_entity_poly.type
_entity_poly.pdbx_seq_one_letter_code
_entity_poly.pdbx_strand_id
1 'polypeptide(L)'
;SELKEVMEYVIDIHSQGENYLLFDENNHLIFLDYFDSDGKIKNAKEEFNASFKEYKRIKEAYKELYDSIHGEDREYLEYQRNEIAKYNLEPNEIEDMEKELQDSEDFEDLKDYYQEFKEVYDSQEGSFEGALMSLKNTLRKLCSSPISQSANLALDKAGELDDALSDVINEYDSLDFDPARIEYINSRLYSLKDLRHKYGAKTSDILDALKEIEEKISNIDSFELDKERLESNENKALETLKLKADKLSAVRHKAAQSLEKAMNNELESLGLLSGGFKVYISKDEIKHNGQDLVRFMLALNKGSKFLPLKEAASG
;
A
#
# COMPACT_ATOMS: atom_id res chain seq x y z
N SER A 1 31.21 -12.24 -27.75
CA SER A 1 30.27 -13.38 -27.69
C SER A 1 30.41 -14.03 -26.33
N GLU A 2 29.34 -14.45 -25.73
CA GLU A 2 29.28 -15.07 -24.38
C GLU A 2 30.30 -16.21 -24.19
N LEU A 3 30.62 -16.96 -25.27
CA LEU A 3 31.63 -18.01 -25.24
C LEU A 3 33.06 -17.45 -25.00
N LYS A 4 33.34 -16.23 -25.45
CA LYS A 4 34.63 -15.58 -25.26
C LYS A 4 34.79 -15.10 -23.82
N GLU A 5 33.71 -14.56 -23.21
CA GLU A 5 33.69 -14.15 -21.80
C GLU A 5 33.86 -15.37 -20.86
N VAL A 6 33.16 -16.48 -21.14
CA VAL A 6 33.29 -17.70 -20.34
C VAL A 6 34.70 -18.35 -20.52
N MET A 7 35.26 -18.31 -21.71
CA MET A 7 36.60 -18.86 -21.97
C MET A 7 37.71 -18.03 -21.29
N GLU A 8 37.53 -16.72 -21.11
CA GLU A 8 38.45 -15.85 -20.36
C GLU A 8 38.52 -16.21 -18.86
N TYR A 9 37.48 -16.83 -18.31
CA TYR A 9 37.44 -17.31 -16.92
C TYR A 9 37.92 -18.76 -16.74
N VAL A 10 37.92 -19.56 -17.78
CA VAL A 10 38.18 -21.03 -17.69
C VAL A 10 39.55 -21.42 -18.17
N ILE A 11 40.18 -20.66 -19.06
CA ILE A 11 41.49 -20.99 -19.66
C ILE A 11 42.39 -19.77 -19.58
N ASP A 12 43.28 -19.76 -18.58
CA ASP A 12 44.39 -18.81 -18.52
C ASP A 12 45.58 -19.44 -19.27
N ILE A 13 45.71 -19.11 -20.55
CA ILE A 13 46.83 -19.58 -21.39
C ILE A 13 47.98 -18.61 -21.16
N HIS A 14 48.99 -19.06 -20.45
CA HIS A 14 50.24 -18.31 -20.24
C HIS A 14 51.02 -18.21 -21.55
N SER A 15 50.62 -17.32 -22.42
CA SER A 15 51.46 -16.85 -23.54
C SER A 15 52.05 -15.48 -23.20
N GLN A 16 53.21 -15.19 -23.79
CA GLN A 16 53.93 -13.93 -23.58
C GLN A 16 53.02 -12.74 -23.95
N GLY A 17 52.44 -12.06 -22.92
CA GLY A 17 51.60 -10.87 -23.08
C GLY A 17 50.11 -10.98 -22.76
N GLU A 18 49.61 -12.15 -22.28
CA GLU A 18 48.15 -12.36 -22.09
C GLU A 18 47.72 -12.77 -20.66
N ASN A 19 48.34 -12.19 -19.63
CA ASN A 19 47.89 -12.36 -18.25
C ASN A 19 46.81 -11.29 -17.90
N TYR A 20 45.69 -11.28 -18.64
CA TYR A 20 44.64 -10.28 -18.49
C TYR A 20 44.08 -10.20 -17.08
N LEU A 21 43.85 -11.32 -16.40
CA LEU A 21 43.29 -11.36 -15.04
C LEU A 21 44.20 -10.72 -14.00
N LEU A 22 45.50 -10.96 -14.08
CA LEU A 22 46.49 -10.42 -13.13
C LEU A 22 46.77 -8.93 -13.37
N PHE A 23 46.60 -8.43 -14.61
CA PHE A 23 46.78 -7.02 -14.95
C PHE A 23 45.53 -6.17 -14.69
N ASP A 24 44.39 -6.80 -14.43
CA ASP A 24 43.18 -6.10 -14.00
C ASP A 24 43.20 -5.85 -12.49
N GLU A 25 43.35 -4.59 -12.10
CA GLU A 25 43.41 -4.17 -10.71
C GLU A 25 42.17 -4.62 -9.90
N ASN A 26 41.02 -4.82 -10.54
CA ASN A 26 39.79 -5.27 -9.89
C ASN A 26 39.95 -6.71 -9.34
N ASN A 27 40.83 -7.50 -9.90
CA ASN A 27 41.07 -8.87 -9.47
C ASN A 27 42.13 -8.97 -8.35
N HIS A 28 42.89 -7.93 -8.08
CA HIS A 28 44.01 -7.99 -7.11
C HIS A 28 43.50 -8.34 -5.70
N LEU A 29 42.34 -7.82 -5.30
CA LEU A 29 41.70 -8.17 -4.02
C LEU A 29 41.36 -9.67 -3.96
N ILE A 30 40.87 -10.23 -5.06
CA ILE A 30 40.50 -11.65 -5.16
C ILE A 30 41.74 -12.51 -5.03
N PHE A 31 42.82 -12.17 -5.74
CA PHE A 31 44.10 -12.89 -5.64
C PHE A 31 44.68 -12.82 -4.23
N LEU A 32 44.62 -11.67 -3.56
CA LEU A 32 45.05 -11.56 -2.17
C LEU A 32 44.18 -12.42 -1.24
N ASP A 33 42.89 -12.44 -1.42
CA ASP A 33 41.98 -13.27 -0.63
C ASP A 33 42.19 -14.76 -0.83
N TYR A 34 42.64 -15.20 -2.04
CA TYR A 34 43.04 -16.60 -2.31
C TYR A 34 44.39 -17.00 -1.71
N PHE A 35 45.26 -16.04 -1.41
CA PHE A 35 46.55 -16.29 -0.74
C PHE A 35 46.40 -16.49 0.77
N ASP A 36 45.25 -16.98 1.22
CA ASP A 36 44.91 -17.23 2.62
C ASP A 36 45.25 -18.67 3.03
N SER A 37 46.52 -18.93 3.32
CA SER A 37 46.97 -20.26 3.72
C SER A 37 46.38 -20.78 5.03
N ASP A 38 45.99 -19.86 5.92
CA ASP A 38 45.53 -20.17 7.29
C ASP A 38 44.01 -20.08 7.45
N GLY A 39 43.24 -19.76 6.40
CA GLY A 39 41.79 -19.57 6.43
C GLY A 39 41.31 -18.33 7.23
N LYS A 40 42.22 -17.44 7.60
CA LYS A 40 41.92 -16.26 8.43
C LYS A 40 41.13 -15.20 7.67
N ILE A 41 41.44 -14.98 6.38
CA ILE A 41 40.66 -14.05 5.52
C ILE A 41 39.27 -14.63 5.31
N LYS A 42 39.16 -15.92 5.02
CA LYS A 42 37.83 -16.58 4.84
C LYS A 42 36.95 -16.36 6.06
N ASN A 43 37.45 -16.65 7.27
CA ASN A 43 36.69 -16.49 8.50
C ASN A 43 36.29 -15.00 8.75
N ALA A 44 37.25 -14.06 8.55
CA ALA A 44 36.97 -12.64 8.73
C ALA A 44 35.95 -12.11 7.69
N LYS A 45 36.00 -12.65 6.47
CA LYS A 45 35.05 -12.32 5.39
C LYS A 45 33.67 -12.87 5.65
N GLU A 46 33.53 -14.05 6.22
CA GLU A 46 32.25 -14.61 6.66
C GLU A 46 31.63 -13.76 7.76
N GLU A 47 32.41 -13.35 8.78
CA GLU A 47 31.93 -12.44 9.83
C GLU A 47 31.52 -11.07 9.28
N PHE A 48 32.31 -10.52 8.36
CA PHE A 48 32.01 -9.27 7.67
C PHE A 48 30.71 -9.36 6.86
N ASN A 49 30.57 -10.42 6.04
CA ASN A 49 29.39 -10.62 5.19
C ASN A 49 28.11 -10.75 6.01
N ALA A 50 28.16 -11.44 7.15
CA ALA A 50 27.03 -11.53 8.07
C ALA A 50 26.62 -10.15 8.61
N SER A 51 27.60 -9.34 9.03
CA SER A 51 27.35 -7.97 9.53
C SER A 51 26.88 -7.03 8.42
N PHE A 52 27.40 -7.16 7.20
CA PHE A 52 26.99 -6.36 6.04
C PHE A 52 25.55 -6.65 5.65
N LYS A 53 25.18 -7.93 5.62
CA LYS A 53 23.80 -8.36 5.33
C LYS A 53 22.82 -7.85 6.39
N GLU A 54 23.20 -7.93 7.66
CA GLU A 54 22.35 -7.45 8.75
C GLU A 54 22.18 -5.91 8.74
N TYR A 55 23.27 -5.17 8.55
CA TYR A 55 23.21 -3.72 8.40
C TYR A 55 22.32 -3.32 7.22
N LYS A 56 22.48 -3.98 6.07
CA LYS A 56 21.67 -3.70 4.88
C LYS A 56 20.19 -3.97 5.15
N ARG A 57 19.86 -5.09 5.81
CA ARG A 57 18.49 -5.43 6.20
C ARG A 57 17.85 -4.37 7.10
N ILE A 58 18.59 -3.93 8.14
CA ILE A 58 18.10 -2.91 9.08
C ILE A 58 17.90 -1.57 8.36
N LYS A 59 18.85 -1.18 7.51
CA LYS A 59 18.80 0.07 6.75
C LYS A 59 17.64 0.08 5.74
N GLU A 60 17.42 -1.01 5.03
CA GLU A 60 16.31 -1.14 4.08
C GLU A 60 14.97 -1.10 4.82
N ALA A 61 14.81 -1.84 5.91
CA ALA A 61 13.59 -1.83 6.73
C ALA A 61 13.30 -0.43 7.31
N TYR A 62 14.33 0.28 7.80
CA TYR A 62 14.17 1.66 8.26
C TYR A 62 13.72 2.58 7.13
N LYS A 63 14.34 2.45 5.96
CA LYS A 63 14.01 3.25 4.78
C LYS A 63 12.59 3.00 4.28
N GLU A 64 12.17 1.75 4.17
CA GLU A 64 10.81 1.39 3.76
C GLU A 64 9.76 1.98 4.70
N LEU A 65 10.01 1.89 6.01
CA LEU A 65 9.12 2.47 7.02
C LEU A 65 9.11 4.01 6.95
N TYR A 66 10.27 4.63 6.78
CA TYR A 66 10.40 6.08 6.61
C TYR A 66 9.68 6.57 5.34
N ASP A 67 9.90 5.88 4.21
CA ASP A 67 9.30 6.25 2.93
C ASP A 67 7.77 6.05 2.93
N SER A 68 7.26 5.07 3.69
CA SER A 68 5.81 4.83 3.82
C SER A 68 5.06 5.94 4.55
N ILE A 69 5.77 6.73 5.36
CA ILE A 69 5.21 7.82 6.19
C ILE A 69 5.57 9.19 5.61
N HIS A 70 6.70 9.27 4.89
CA HIS A 70 7.22 10.54 4.35
C HIS A 70 6.46 10.92 3.07
N GLY A 71 5.56 11.83 3.18
CA GLY A 71 4.71 12.34 2.10
C GLY A 71 3.28 12.57 2.55
N GLU A 72 2.93 12.07 3.75
CA GLU A 72 1.66 12.35 4.38
C GLU A 72 1.82 13.45 5.43
N ASP A 73 1.12 14.55 5.21
CA ASP A 73 1.09 15.65 6.17
C ASP A 73 0.11 15.26 7.30
N ARG A 74 0.68 15.01 8.50
CA ARG A 74 -0.08 14.64 9.70
C ARG A 74 -1.17 15.68 10.02
N GLU A 75 -0.86 16.96 9.88
CA GLU A 75 -1.81 18.04 10.15
C GLU A 75 -2.97 18.00 9.15
N TYR A 76 -2.68 17.69 7.90
CA TYR A 76 -3.71 17.53 6.87
C TYR A 76 -4.61 16.31 7.12
N LEU A 77 -4.03 15.18 7.52
CA LEU A 77 -4.80 13.98 7.90
C LEU A 77 -5.69 14.24 9.13
N GLU A 78 -5.19 14.95 10.13
CA GLU A 78 -5.99 15.36 11.29
C GLU A 78 -7.13 16.29 10.90
N TYR A 79 -6.88 17.22 9.99
CA TYR A 79 -7.92 18.08 9.44
C TYR A 79 -9.01 17.24 8.75
N GLN A 80 -8.64 16.31 7.86
CA GLN A 80 -9.59 15.43 7.17
C GLN A 80 -10.39 14.56 8.16
N ARG A 81 -9.74 13.95 9.14
CA ARG A 81 -10.39 13.18 10.19
C ARG A 81 -11.45 14.02 10.92
N ASN A 82 -11.06 15.22 11.34
CA ASN A 82 -11.96 16.12 12.08
C ASN A 82 -13.11 16.64 11.20
N GLU A 83 -12.87 16.85 9.90
CA GLU A 83 -13.90 17.21 8.92
C GLU A 83 -14.97 16.12 8.85
N ILE A 84 -14.60 14.84 8.75
CA ILE A 84 -15.55 13.72 8.69
C ILE A 84 -16.21 13.51 10.06
N ALA A 85 -15.42 13.44 11.13
CA ALA A 85 -15.91 13.16 12.48
C ALA A 85 -16.95 14.18 12.98
N LYS A 86 -16.87 15.44 12.52
CA LYS A 86 -17.83 16.51 12.86
C LYS A 86 -19.27 16.13 12.54
N TYR A 87 -19.48 15.31 11.52
CA TYR A 87 -20.84 14.95 11.08
C TYR A 87 -21.41 13.76 11.83
N ASN A 88 -20.58 13.01 12.56
CA ASN A 88 -20.99 11.88 13.38
C ASN A 88 -21.93 10.92 12.63
N LEU A 89 -21.47 10.44 11.46
CA LEU A 89 -22.25 9.59 10.57
C LEU A 89 -22.54 8.23 11.19
N GLU A 90 -23.80 7.80 11.09
CA GLU A 90 -24.21 6.45 11.42
C GLU A 90 -24.11 5.51 10.20
N PRO A 91 -23.91 4.19 10.41
CA PRO A 91 -23.88 3.24 9.31
C PRO A 91 -25.16 3.29 8.45
N ASN A 92 -25.02 3.34 7.14
CA ASN A 92 -26.09 3.44 6.13
C ASN A 92 -26.96 4.71 6.22
N GLU A 93 -26.57 5.72 6.98
CA GLU A 93 -27.38 6.93 7.21
C GLU A 93 -27.84 7.59 5.90
N ILE A 94 -26.93 7.71 4.92
CA ILE A 94 -27.22 8.36 3.63
C ILE A 94 -28.21 7.50 2.84
N GLU A 95 -27.97 6.22 2.75
CA GLU A 95 -28.78 5.26 2.00
C GLU A 95 -30.19 5.15 2.56
N ASP A 96 -30.31 5.12 3.89
CA ASP A 96 -31.59 5.07 4.58
C ASP A 96 -32.39 6.37 4.37
N MET A 97 -31.71 7.51 4.44
CA MET A 97 -32.33 8.81 4.16
C MET A 97 -32.76 8.98 2.70
N GLU A 98 -31.93 8.53 1.74
CA GLU A 98 -32.30 8.59 0.32
C GLU A 98 -33.50 7.69 0.01
N LYS A 99 -33.57 6.53 0.65
CA LYS A 99 -34.72 5.65 0.54
C LYS A 99 -35.98 6.27 1.13
N GLU A 100 -35.87 6.83 2.34
CA GLU A 100 -37.01 7.52 3.00
C GLU A 100 -37.49 8.71 2.17
N LEU A 101 -36.59 9.43 1.50
CA LEU A 101 -36.96 10.52 0.59
C LEU A 101 -37.69 10.00 -0.66
N GLN A 102 -37.24 8.90 -1.24
CA GLN A 102 -37.92 8.27 -2.38
C GLN A 102 -39.32 7.78 -2.00
N ASP A 103 -39.43 7.10 -0.85
CA ASP A 103 -40.71 6.66 -0.32
C ASP A 103 -41.67 7.86 -0.10
N SER A 104 -41.16 9.03 0.23
CA SER A 104 -41.91 10.29 0.40
C SER A 104 -42.37 10.88 -0.94
N GLU A 105 -41.54 10.84 -1.99
CA GLU A 105 -41.95 11.28 -3.33
C GLU A 105 -43.10 10.39 -3.85
N ASP A 106 -43.00 9.08 -3.67
CA ASP A 106 -44.06 8.11 -4.00
C ASP A 106 -45.35 8.41 -3.22
N PHE A 107 -45.25 8.91 -1.97
CA PHE A 107 -46.38 9.30 -1.17
C PHE A 107 -47.07 10.60 -1.68
N GLU A 108 -46.32 11.58 -2.16
CA GLU A 108 -46.90 12.78 -2.76
C GLU A 108 -47.72 12.44 -4.02
N ASP A 109 -47.22 11.57 -4.88
CA ASP A 109 -47.97 11.07 -6.03
C ASP A 109 -49.22 10.32 -5.59
N LEU A 110 -49.13 9.48 -4.57
CA LEU A 110 -50.26 8.76 -3.98
C LEU A 110 -51.30 9.71 -3.45
N LYS A 111 -50.91 10.82 -2.82
CA LYS A 111 -51.81 11.87 -2.31
C LYS A 111 -52.62 12.53 -3.41
N ASP A 112 -52.00 12.82 -4.55
CA ASP A 112 -52.69 13.39 -5.70
C ASP A 112 -53.71 12.42 -6.28
N TYR A 113 -53.33 11.12 -6.45
CA TYR A 113 -54.27 10.08 -6.88
C TYR A 113 -55.40 9.83 -5.89
N TYR A 114 -55.13 9.90 -4.59
CA TYR A 114 -56.15 9.78 -3.56
C TYR A 114 -57.10 10.99 -3.55
N GLN A 115 -56.59 12.18 -3.82
CA GLN A 115 -57.40 13.36 -3.96
C GLN A 115 -58.39 13.23 -5.15
N GLU A 116 -57.91 12.78 -6.31
CA GLU A 116 -58.77 12.47 -7.47
C GLU A 116 -59.82 11.40 -7.14
N PHE A 117 -59.42 10.35 -6.43
CA PHE A 117 -60.35 9.31 -5.95
C PHE A 117 -61.43 9.91 -5.04
N LYS A 118 -61.07 10.75 -4.07
CA LYS A 118 -61.99 11.43 -3.15
C LYS A 118 -62.97 12.33 -3.89
N GLU A 119 -62.52 13.06 -4.89
CA GLU A 119 -63.39 13.92 -5.71
C GLU A 119 -64.48 13.14 -6.42
N VAL A 120 -64.20 11.93 -6.85
CA VAL A 120 -65.19 11.04 -7.48
C VAL A 120 -66.06 10.35 -6.45
N TYR A 121 -65.49 9.90 -5.35
CA TYR A 121 -66.16 9.10 -4.33
C TYR A 121 -67.12 9.91 -3.46
N ASP A 122 -66.69 11.09 -2.98
CA ASP A 122 -67.38 11.91 -1.98
C ASP A 122 -67.66 13.36 -2.46
N SER A 123 -68.02 13.59 -3.76
CA SER A 123 -68.26 14.89 -4.28
C SER A 123 -69.67 15.45 -3.77
N GLN A 124 -69.69 16.77 -3.53
CA GLN A 124 -70.91 17.42 -3.06
C GLN A 124 -72.11 17.36 -4.05
N GLU A 125 -71.84 17.19 -5.33
CA GLU A 125 -72.84 17.09 -6.39
C GLU A 125 -72.86 15.68 -7.00
N GLY A 126 -73.44 14.69 -6.32
CA GLY A 126 -73.69 13.35 -6.86
C GLY A 126 -72.52 12.38 -6.59
N SER A 127 -72.12 12.23 -5.34
CA SER A 127 -71.11 11.33 -4.90
C SER A 127 -71.40 9.89 -5.31
N PHE A 128 -70.35 9.16 -5.70
CA PHE A 128 -70.40 7.71 -6.00
C PHE A 128 -70.92 6.94 -4.77
N GLU A 129 -70.47 7.28 -3.58
CA GLU A 129 -70.94 6.73 -2.30
C GLU A 129 -72.50 6.87 -2.15
N GLY A 130 -73.02 8.07 -2.35
CA GLY A 130 -74.46 8.33 -2.30
C GLY A 130 -75.20 7.54 -3.38
N ALA A 131 -74.71 7.48 -4.60
CA ALA A 131 -75.25 6.68 -5.69
C ALA A 131 -75.30 5.20 -5.39
N LEU A 132 -74.15 4.65 -4.85
CA LEU A 132 -74.00 3.24 -4.44
C LEU A 132 -75.01 2.91 -3.31
N MET A 133 -75.11 3.77 -2.32
CA MET A 133 -76.10 3.62 -1.22
C MET A 133 -77.56 3.61 -1.75
N SER A 134 -77.92 4.51 -2.66
CA SER A 134 -79.21 4.57 -3.31
C SER A 134 -79.48 3.28 -4.13
N LEU A 135 -78.48 2.83 -4.88
CA LEU A 135 -78.56 1.59 -5.63
C LEU A 135 -78.75 0.34 -4.73
N LYS A 136 -78.00 0.22 -3.62
CA LYS A 136 -78.14 -0.86 -2.61
C LYS A 136 -79.56 -0.84 -2.04
N ASN A 137 -80.15 0.34 -1.73
CA ASN A 137 -81.52 0.47 -1.23
C ASN A 137 -82.57 0.04 -2.26
N THR A 138 -82.38 0.35 -3.53
CA THR A 138 -83.28 -0.06 -4.60
C THR A 138 -83.22 -1.56 -4.88
N LEU A 139 -81.96 -2.16 -4.88
CA LEU A 139 -81.70 -3.62 -5.02
C LEU A 139 -82.39 -4.40 -3.87
N ARG A 140 -82.35 -3.90 -2.61
CA ARG A 140 -83.04 -4.55 -1.50
C ARG A 140 -84.59 -4.68 -1.77
N LYS A 141 -85.15 -3.68 -2.38
CA LYS A 141 -86.61 -3.75 -2.78
C LYS A 141 -86.85 -4.80 -3.86
N LEU A 142 -85.93 -4.94 -4.82
CA LEU A 142 -86.05 -5.89 -5.92
C LEU A 142 -85.78 -7.35 -5.45
N CYS A 143 -85.16 -7.59 -4.33
CA CYS A 143 -84.94 -8.92 -3.77
C CYS A 143 -86.24 -9.67 -3.42
N SER A 144 -87.34 -8.96 -3.34
CA SER A 144 -88.70 -9.51 -3.13
C SER A 144 -89.49 -9.66 -4.43
N SER A 145 -88.87 -9.49 -5.60
CA SER A 145 -89.52 -9.51 -6.92
C SER A 145 -89.15 -10.84 -7.69
N PRO A 146 -89.82 -11.08 -8.86
CA PRO A 146 -89.46 -12.27 -9.71
C PRO A 146 -87.97 -12.33 -10.15
N ILE A 147 -87.23 -11.26 -10.05
CA ILE A 147 -85.80 -11.19 -10.39
C ILE A 147 -84.91 -11.26 -9.15
N SER A 148 -85.41 -11.80 -8.06
CA SER A 148 -84.77 -11.81 -6.74
C SER A 148 -83.32 -12.43 -6.76
N GLN A 149 -83.07 -13.44 -7.55
CA GLN A 149 -81.79 -14.11 -7.65
C GLN A 149 -80.70 -13.16 -8.17
N SER A 150 -80.98 -12.46 -9.28
CA SER A 150 -80.08 -11.49 -9.85
C SER A 150 -79.92 -10.22 -8.98
N ALA A 151 -81.02 -9.80 -8.32
CA ALA A 151 -80.98 -8.67 -7.40
C ALA A 151 -80.20 -8.93 -6.13
N ASN A 152 -80.26 -10.13 -5.54
CA ASN A 152 -79.41 -10.54 -4.43
C ASN A 152 -77.95 -10.57 -4.83
N LEU A 153 -77.57 -11.19 -5.97
CA LEU A 153 -76.22 -11.21 -6.46
C LEU A 153 -75.64 -9.80 -6.69
N ALA A 154 -76.47 -8.89 -7.25
CA ALA A 154 -76.06 -7.51 -7.48
C ALA A 154 -75.90 -6.74 -6.14
N LEU A 155 -76.75 -7.02 -5.14
CA LEU A 155 -76.64 -6.41 -3.80
C LEU A 155 -75.39 -6.89 -3.07
N ASP A 156 -75.04 -8.19 -3.17
CA ASP A 156 -73.84 -8.74 -2.58
C ASP A 156 -72.59 -8.11 -3.22
N LYS A 157 -72.55 -7.99 -4.55
CA LYS A 157 -71.43 -7.33 -5.25
C LYS A 157 -71.32 -5.84 -4.98
N ALA A 158 -72.42 -5.16 -4.79
CA ALA A 158 -72.42 -3.77 -4.39
C ALA A 158 -71.96 -3.59 -2.94
N GLY A 159 -72.18 -4.59 -2.04
CA GLY A 159 -71.64 -4.63 -0.73
C GLY A 159 -70.11 -4.87 -0.72
N GLU A 160 -69.66 -5.86 -1.43
CA GLU A 160 -68.22 -6.15 -1.60
C GLU A 160 -67.45 -4.92 -2.13
N LEU A 161 -68.05 -4.18 -3.09
CA LEU A 161 -67.44 -2.98 -3.63
C LEU A 161 -67.37 -1.86 -2.59
N ASP A 162 -68.40 -1.65 -1.80
CA ASP A 162 -68.47 -0.66 -0.72
C ASP A 162 -67.40 -0.92 0.35
N ASP A 163 -67.28 -2.19 0.75
CA ASP A 163 -66.26 -2.64 1.69
C ASP A 163 -64.86 -2.40 1.15
N ALA A 164 -64.57 -2.79 -0.11
CA ALA A 164 -63.28 -2.60 -0.74
C ALA A 164 -62.88 -1.13 -0.91
N LEU A 165 -63.85 -0.25 -1.21
CA LEU A 165 -63.58 1.19 -1.30
C LEU A 165 -63.34 1.81 0.09
N SER A 166 -64.03 1.32 1.11
CA SER A 166 -63.76 1.71 2.51
C SER A 166 -62.39 1.27 2.97
N ASP A 167 -61.95 0.09 2.57
CA ASP A 167 -60.59 -0.39 2.87
C ASP A 167 -59.52 0.53 2.26
N VAL A 168 -59.67 1.00 1.02
CA VAL A 168 -58.77 1.97 0.37
C VAL A 168 -58.65 3.26 1.20
N ILE A 169 -59.77 3.75 1.71
CA ILE A 169 -59.80 4.96 2.55
C ILE A 169 -59.05 4.70 3.86
N ASN A 170 -59.38 3.60 4.53
CA ASN A 170 -58.75 3.26 5.82
C ASN A 170 -57.25 3.02 5.69
N GLU A 171 -56.81 2.35 4.63
CA GLU A 171 -55.38 2.14 4.35
C GLU A 171 -54.65 3.46 4.12
N TYR A 172 -55.22 4.36 3.29
CA TYR A 172 -54.63 5.69 3.07
C TYR A 172 -54.55 6.51 4.36
N ASP A 173 -55.63 6.55 5.13
CA ASP A 173 -55.72 7.33 6.40
C ASP A 173 -54.79 6.77 7.49
N SER A 174 -54.32 5.51 7.34
CA SER A 174 -53.33 4.88 8.22
C SER A 174 -51.90 5.22 7.88
N LEU A 175 -51.62 5.80 6.71
CA LEU A 175 -50.27 6.19 6.30
C LEU A 175 -49.81 7.39 7.12
N ASP A 176 -48.63 7.25 7.73
CA ASP A 176 -48.01 8.31 8.53
C ASP A 176 -47.00 9.06 7.65
N PHE A 177 -47.26 10.31 7.36
CA PHE A 177 -46.38 11.19 6.59
C PHE A 177 -46.01 12.41 7.44
N ASP A 178 -44.72 12.51 7.75
CA ASP A 178 -44.15 13.63 8.51
C ASP A 178 -43.34 14.58 7.61
N PRO A 179 -43.93 15.73 7.18
CA PRO A 179 -43.22 16.73 6.37
C PRO A 179 -41.99 17.31 7.07
N ALA A 180 -41.98 17.40 8.40
CA ALA A 180 -40.83 17.91 9.15
C ALA A 180 -39.65 16.94 9.08
N ARG A 181 -39.91 15.63 9.03
CA ARG A 181 -38.92 14.61 8.81
C ARG A 181 -38.25 14.72 7.43
N ILE A 182 -39.02 14.98 6.39
CA ILE A 182 -38.53 15.16 5.02
C ILE A 182 -37.66 16.43 4.91
N GLU A 183 -38.07 17.53 5.54
CA GLU A 183 -37.25 18.75 5.59
C GLU A 183 -35.93 18.51 6.31
N TYR A 184 -35.96 17.75 7.41
CA TYR A 184 -34.75 17.34 8.12
C TYR A 184 -33.83 16.51 7.22
N ILE A 185 -34.33 15.48 6.51
CA ILE A 185 -33.57 14.63 5.61
C ILE A 185 -32.89 15.46 4.52
N ASN A 186 -33.64 16.32 3.85
CA ASN A 186 -33.13 17.21 2.81
C ASN A 186 -31.98 18.09 3.35
N SER A 187 -32.17 18.71 4.50
CA SER A 187 -31.18 19.55 5.16
C SER A 187 -29.91 18.73 5.52
N ARG A 188 -30.10 17.53 6.04
CA ARG A 188 -29.02 16.64 6.43
C ARG A 188 -28.21 16.15 5.22
N LEU A 189 -28.87 15.66 4.17
CA LEU A 189 -28.24 15.25 2.92
C LEU A 189 -27.50 16.41 2.25
N TYR A 190 -28.08 17.62 2.28
CA TYR A 190 -27.40 18.80 1.80
C TYR A 190 -26.12 19.11 2.58
N SER A 191 -26.17 18.99 3.91
CA SER A 191 -24.98 19.20 4.76
C SER A 191 -23.86 18.18 4.48
N LEU A 192 -24.19 16.97 4.03
CA LEU A 192 -23.26 15.91 3.70
C LEU A 192 -22.70 15.98 2.27
N LYS A 193 -23.19 16.92 1.44
CA LYS A 193 -22.85 17.01 0.02
C LYS A 193 -21.36 17.10 -0.24
N ASP A 194 -20.64 17.91 0.53
CA ASP A 194 -19.20 18.12 0.36
C ASP A 194 -18.41 16.88 0.75
N LEU A 195 -18.83 16.16 1.81
CA LEU A 195 -18.22 14.89 2.20
C LEU A 195 -18.41 13.82 1.12
N ARG A 196 -19.63 13.72 0.61
CA ARG A 196 -19.97 12.78 -0.48
C ARG A 196 -19.14 13.03 -1.74
N HIS A 197 -18.92 14.29 -2.07
CA HIS A 197 -18.09 14.66 -3.23
C HIS A 197 -16.63 14.33 -3.04
N LYS A 198 -16.09 14.45 -1.81
CA LYS A 198 -14.67 14.23 -1.52
C LYS A 198 -14.34 12.76 -1.28
N TYR A 199 -15.18 12.03 -0.55
CA TYR A 199 -14.85 10.72 0.01
C TYR A 199 -15.65 9.56 -0.59
N GLY A 200 -16.76 9.85 -1.28
CA GLY A 200 -17.61 8.84 -1.92
C GLY A 200 -19.09 9.05 -1.65
N ALA A 201 -19.93 8.46 -2.50
CA ALA A 201 -21.37 8.72 -2.49
C ALA A 201 -22.10 8.04 -1.33
N LYS A 202 -21.56 6.93 -0.83
CA LYS A 202 -22.17 6.08 0.21
C LYS A 202 -21.61 6.39 1.59
N THR A 203 -22.39 6.11 2.61
CA THR A 203 -21.95 6.19 4.01
C THR A 203 -20.71 5.32 4.25
N SER A 204 -20.70 4.10 3.70
CA SER A 204 -19.55 3.18 3.81
C SER A 204 -18.26 3.77 3.27
N ASP A 205 -18.31 4.44 2.11
CA ASP A 205 -17.13 5.03 1.47
C ASP A 205 -16.49 6.10 2.37
N ILE A 206 -17.32 6.93 3.01
CA ILE A 206 -16.87 8.00 3.92
C ILE A 206 -16.28 7.42 5.22
N LEU A 207 -16.91 6.39 5.77
CA LEU A 207 -16.45 5.72 7.00
C LEU A 207 -15.18 4.91 6.75
N ASP A 208 -15.03 4.26 5.59
CA ASP A 208 -13.81 3.56 5.20
C ASP A 208 -12.65 4.56 5.00
N ALA A 209 -12.92 5.71 4.37
CA ALA A 209 -11.93 6.79 4.26
C ALA A 209 -11.50 7.32 5.64
N LEU A 210 -12.43 7.49 6.58
CA LEU A 210 -12.11 7.87 7.95
C LEU A 210 -11.18 6.86 8.62
N LYS A 211 -11.49 5.58 8.47
CA LYS A 211 -10.69 4.50 9.04
C LYS A 211 -9.28 4.47 8.44
N GLU A 212 -9.15 4.62 7.12
CA GLU A 212 -7.84 4.71 6.46
C GLU A 212 -7.02 5.89 6.97
N ILE A 213 -7.65 7.06 7.16
CA ILE A 213 -6.99 8.25 7.70
C ILE A 213 -6.52 8.01 9.14
N GLU A 214 -7.34 7.38 9.98
CA GLU A 214 -6.98 7.04 11.37
C GLU A 214 -5.83 6.03 11.43
N GLU A 215 -5.82 5.02 10.56
CA GLU A 215 -4.72 4.06 10.44
C GLU A 215 -3.41 4.75 10.03
N LYS A 216 -3.46 5.71 9.10
CA LYS A 216 -2.30 6.49 8.68
C LYS A 216 -1.75 7.36 9.81
N ILE A 217 -2.60 8.06 10.54
CA ILE A 217 -2.20 8.86 11.71
C ILE A 217 -1.55 7.95 12.76
N SER A 218 -2.15 6.79 13.06
CA SER A 218 -1.61 5.82 14.01
C SER A 218 -0.22 5.29 13.60
N ASN A 219 -0.01 5.06 12.30
CA ASN A 219 1.28 4.63 11.77
C ASN A 219 2.35 5.70 11.92
N ILE A 220 2.01 6.98 11.65
CA ILE A 220 2.90 8.12 11.87
C ILE A 220 3.29 8.25 13.36
N ASP A 221 2.31 8.18 14.26
CA ASP A 221 2.54 8.28 15.70
C ASP A 221 3.42 7.13 16.22
N SER A 222 3.18 5.91 15.73
CA SER A 222 3.99 4.73 16.08
C SER A 222 5.43 4.85 15.58
N PHE A 223 5.63 5.37 14.37
CA PHE A 223 6.96 5.60 13.82
C PHE A 223 7.73 6.65 14.61
N GLU A 224 7.10 7.78 14.95
CA GLU A 224 7.77 8.83 15.73
C GLU A 224 8.23 8.32 17.09
N LEU A 225 7.43 7.48 17.77
CA LEU A 225 7.80 6.85 19.04
C LEU A 225 8.98 5.87 18.89
N ASP A 226 9.05 5.14 17.80
CA ASP A 226 10.09 4.13 17.55
C ASP A 226 11.33 4.68 16.83
N LYS A 227 11.28 5.89 16.31
CA LYS A 227 12.35 6.49 15.50
C LYS A 227 13.72 6.47 16.19
N GLU A 228 13.80 6.93 17.42
CA GLU A 228 15.06 6.94 18.17
C GLU A 228 15.63 5.51 18.35
N ARG A 229 14.76 4.53 18.58
CA ARG A 229 15.15 3.12 18.71
C ARG A 229 15.68 2.56 17.39
N LEU A 230 15.00 2.86 16.28
CA LEU A 230 15.39 2.40 14.94
C LEU A 230 16.72 3.03 14.51
N GLU A 231 16.92 4.33 14.69
CA GLU A 231 18.17 5.03 14.43
C GLU A 231 19.32 4.48 15.30
N SER A 232 19.05 4.21 16.58
CA SER A 232 20.04 3.58 17.47
C SER A 232 20.45 2.19 16.96
N ASN A 233 19.50 1.39 16.47
CA ASN A 233 19.78 0.06 15.94
C ASN A 233 20.59 0.12 14.63
N GLU A 234 20.28 1.05 13.73
CA GLU A 234 21.05 1.25 12.49
C GLU A 234 22.50 1.67 12.83
N ASN A 235 22.67 2.61 13.74
CA ASN A 235 23.97 3.08 14.17
C ASN A 235 24.81 1.94 14.81
N LYS A 236 24.23 1.12 15.68
CA LYS A 236 24.90 -0.05 16.27
C LYS A 236 25.30 -1.07 15.22
N ALA A 237 24.45 -1.34 14.24
CA ALA A 237 24.74 -2.26 13.14
C ALA A 237 25.88 -1.71 12.27
N LEU A 238 25.90 -0.39 12.00
CA LEU A 238 26.98 0.27 11.26
C LEU A 238 28.31 0.22 12.00
N GLU A 239 28.31 0.47 13.31
CA GLU A 239 29.52 0.34 14.12
C GLU A 239 30.06 -1.10 14.11
N THR A 240 29.18 -2.08 14.27
CA THR A 240 29.55 -3.50 14.17
C THR A 240 30.16 -3.82 12.81
N LEU A 241 29.54 -3.35 11.74
CA LEU A 241 30.04 -3.52 10.37
C LEU A 241 31.43 -2.91 10.19
N LYS A 242 31.67 -1.69 10.68
CA LYS A 242 32.97 -1.01 10.64
C LYS A 242 34.04 -1.84 11.35
N LEU A 243 33.74 -2.36 12.55
CA LEU A 243 34.65 -3.19 13.31
C LEU A 243 35.01 -4.48 12.54
N LYS A 244 34.03 -5.11 11.88
CA LYS A 244 34.28 -6.31 11.07
C LYS A 244 35.05 -6.00 9.78
N ALA A 245 34.81 -4.85 9.16
CA ALA A 245 35.60 -4.38 8.02
C ALA A 245 37.05 -4.08 8.41
N ASP A 246 37.32 -3.44 9.52
CA ASP A 246 38.66 -3.19 10.02
C ASP A 246 39.40 -4.50 10.39
N LYS A 247 38.69 -5.48 10.98
CA LYS A 247 39.22 -6.82 11.24
C LYS A 247 39.64 -7.52 9.95
N LEU A 248 38.80 -7.51 8.93
CA LEU A 248 39.07 -8.09 7.61
C LEU A 248 40.25 -7.39 6.97
N SER A 249 40.30 -6.07 6.99
CA SER A 249 41.45 -5.29 6.48
C SER A 249 42.77 -5.65 7.18
N ALA A 250 42.77 -5.76 8.51
CA ALA A 250 43.94 -6.13 9.27
C ALA A 250 44.48 -7.53 8.90
N VAL A 251 43.58 -8.48 8.62
CA VAL A 251 43.99 -9.82 8.16
C VAL A 251 44.56 -9.76 6.74
N ARG A 252 43.95 -8.99 5.83
CA ARG A 252 44.44 -8.75 4.48
C ARG A 252 45.84 -8.11 4.44
N HIS A 253 46.09 -7.12 5.31
CA HIS A 253 47.41 -6.51 5.43
C HIS A 253 48.48 -7.52 5.83
N LYS A 254 48.17 -8.47 6.74
CA LYS A 254 49.10 -9.55 7.10
C LYS A 254 49.32 -10.51 5.95
N ALA A 255 48.29 -10.88 5.23
CA ALA A 255 48.39 -11.73 4.03
C ALA A 255 49.18 -11.04 2.93
N ALA A 256 49.00 -9.72 2.74
CA ALA A 256 49.76 -8.93 1.79
C ALA A 256 51.26 -8.97 2.08
N GLN A 257 51.67 -8.81 3.34
CA GLN A 257 53.09 -8.95 3.73
C GLN A 257 53.64 -10.33 3.45
N SER A 258 52.85 -11.37 3.68
CA SER A 258 53.27 -12.76 3.38
C SER A 258 53.36 -12.99 1.88
N LEU A 259 52.42 -12.46 1.09
CA LEU A 259 52.46 -12.51 -0.37
C LEU A 259 53.69 -11.76 -0.94
N GLU A 260 53.93 -10.54 -0.44
CA GLU A 260 55.10 -9.76 -0.82
C GLU A 260 56.42 -10.56 -0.62
N LYS A 261 56.56 -11.17 0.57
CA LYS A 261 57.72 -11.96 0.90
C LYS A 261 57.87 -13.18 -0.02
N ALA A 262 56.78 -13.91 -0.24
CA ALA A 262 56.78 -15.09 -1.12
C ALA A 262 57.16 -14.71 -2.56
N MET A 263 56.50 -13.68 -3.10
CA MET A 263 56.74 -13.19 -4.46
C MET A 263 58.18 -12.67 -4.64
N ASN A 264 58.72 -11.92 -3.69
CA ASN A 264 60.09 -11.42 -3.79
C ASN A 264 61.13 -12.57 -3.75
N ASN A 265 60.91 -13.58 -2.92
CA ASN A 265 61.78 -14.76 -2.88
C ASN A 265 61.76 -15.53 -4.21
N GLU A 266 60.58 -15.72 -4.80
CA GLU A 266 60.47 -16.40 -6.10
C GLU A 266 61.13 -15.59 -7.23
N LEU A 267 60.92 -14.28 -7.26
CA LEU A 267 61.51 -13.40 -8.25
C LEU A 267 63.06 -13.35 -8.13
N GLU A 268 63.56 -13.38 -6.89
CA GLU A 268 65.00 -13.47 -6.62
C GLU A 268 65.55 -14.82 -7.11
N SER A 269 64.90 -15.95 -6.84
CA SER A 269 65.31 -17.29 -7.26
C SER A 269 65.35 -17.42 -8.78
N LEU A 270 64.50 -16.68 -9.51
CA LEU A 270 64.50 -16.66 -10.97
C LEU A 270 65.53 -15.68 -11.57
N GLY A 271 66.28 -14.95 -10.73
CA GLY A 271 67.20 -13.92 -11.20
C GLY A 271 66.55 -12.70 -11.84
N LEU A 272 65.28 -12.52 -11.63
CA LEU A 272 64.46 -11.47 -12.29
C LEU A 272 64.40 -10.16 -11.51
N LEU A 273 64.96 -10.09 -10.28
CA LEU A 273 64.77 -8.90 -9.46
C LEU A 273 66.06 -8.28 -8.96
N SER A 274 66.20 -7.02 -9.35
CA SER A 274 66.91 -6.02 -8.56
C SER A 274 65.95 -5.00 -7.89
N GLY A 275 64.66 -5.06 -8.15
CA GLY A 275 63.63 -4.11 -7.65
C GLY A 275 62.73 -4.62 -6.52
N GLY A 276 61.60 -5.17 -6.84
CA GLY A 276 60.71 -5.80 -5.83
C GLY A 276 59.23 -5.76 -6.20
N PHE A 277 58.48 -6.65 -5.56
CA PHE A 277 57.01 -6.69 -5.64
C PHE A 277 56.41 -6.12 -4.34
N LYS A 278 55.33 -5.37 -4.45
CA LYS A 278 54.62 -4.76 -3.32
C LYS A 278 53.10 -4.85 -3.51
N VAL A 279 52.40 -5.05 -2.42
CA VAL A 279 50.92 -5.02 -2.35
C VAL A 279 50.47 -3.72 -1.69
N TYR A 280 49.94 -2.83 -2.46
CA TYR A 280 49.39 -1.58 -1.93
C TYR A 280 47.93 -1.78 -1.56
N ILE A 281 47.61 -1.50 -0.29
CA ILE A 281 46.21 -1.54 0.21
C ILE A 281 45.83 -0.14 0.69
N SER A 282 44.74 0.36 0.16
CA SER A 282 44.13 1.63 0.59
C SER A 282 42.71 1.41 1.06
N LYS A 283 42.25 2.28 1.98
CA LYS A 283 40.89 2.26 2.47
C LYS A 283 39.95 2.94 1.48
N ASP A 284 38.85 2.31 1.17
CA ASP A 284 37.73 2.81 0.35
C ASP A 284 36.44 2.73 1.18
N GLU A 285 35.31 3.08 0.56
CA GLU A 285 33.98 2.87 1.13
C GLU A 285 33.71 1.39 1.40
N ILE A 286 32.92 1.12 2.46
CA ILE A 286 32.51 -0.25 2.78
C ILE A 286 31.55 -0.77 1.71
N LYS A 287 31.96 -1.78 0.97
CA LYS A 287 31.19 -2.47 -0.07
C LYS A 287 30.99 -3.94 0.33
N HIS A 288 30.28 -4.69 -0.49
CA HIS A 288 30.00 -6.12 -0.27
C HIS A 288 31.24 -7.00 -0.09
N ASN A 289 32.41 -6.56 -0.51
CA ASN A 289 33.70 -7.28 -0.44
C ASN A 289 34.66 -6.71 0.62
N GLY A 290 34.22 -5.76 1.44
CA GLY A 290 35.04 -5.08 2.45
C GLY A 290 35.26 -3.61 2.14
N GLN A 291 36.30 -3.04 2.73
CA GLN A 291 36.69 -1.63 2.58
C GLN A 291 38.06 -1.45 1.91
N ASP A 292 38.69 -2.52 1.41
CA ASP A 292 40.07 -2.49 0.91
C ASP A 292 40.08 -2.40 -0.62
N LEU A 293 40.85 -1.46 -1.14
CA LEU A 293 41.29 -1.40 -2.52
C LEU A 293 42.72 -1.92 -2.60
N VAL A 294 42.94 -3.01 -3.32
CA VAL A 294 44.24 -3.69 -3.42
C VAL A 294 44.83 -3.47 -4.80
N ARG A 295 46.11 -3.09 -4.84
CA ARG A 295 46.90 -2.95 -6.06
C ARG A 295 48.23 -3.64 -5.94
N PHE A 296 48.59 -4.46 -6.94
CA PHE A 296 49.90 -5.06 -7.06
C PHE A 296 50.81 -4.11 -7.81
N MET A 297 52.00 -3.88 -7.23
CA MET A 297 52.99 -2.93 -7.72
C MET A 297 54.32 -3.66 -7.93
N LEU A 298 55.03 -3.33 -8.97
CA LEU A 298 56.31 -3.90 -9.30
C LEU A 298 57.35 -2.80 -9.55
N ALA A 299 58.55 -3.00 -9.04
CA ALA A 299 59.74 -2.24 -9.42
C ALA A 299 60.73 -3.19 -10.12
N LEU A 300 61.09 -2.90 -11.38
CA LEU A 300 61.95 -3.78 -12.18
C LEU A 300 63.42 -3.72 -11.75
N ASN A 301 63.89 -2.55 -11.30
CA ASN A 301 65.29 -2.33 -10.95
C ASN A 301 65.41 -1.73 -9.54
N LYS A 302 66.57 -1.97 -8.88
CA LYS A 302 66.85 -1.38 -7.57
C LYS A 302 66.85 0.14 -7.63
N GLY A 303 65.95 0.76 -6.81
CA GLY A 303 65.79 2.21 -6.77
C GLY A 303 64.79 2.77 -7.76
N SER A 304 64.16 1.94 -8.61
CA SER A 304 63.05 2.33 -9.47
C SER A 304 61.81 2.57 -8.66
N LYS A 305 60.91 3.41 -9.21
CA LYS A 305 59.57 3.61 -8.63
C LYS A 305 58.73 2.34 -8.78
N PHE A 306 57.89 2.05 -7.80
CA PHE A 306 56.87 1.02 -7.92
C PHE A 306 55.78 1.51 -8.86
N LEU A 307 55.49 0.78 -9.91
CA LEU A 307 54.43 1.03 -10.89
C LEU A 307 53.34 -0.06 -10.76
N PRO A 308 52.11 0.22 -11.15
CA PRO A 308 51.09 -0.80 -11.28
C PRO A 308 51.61 -1.96 -12.16
N LEU A 309 51.21 -3.17 -11.81
CA LEU A 309 51.74 -4.38 -12.46
C LEU A 309 51.59 -4.33 -13.99
N LYS A 310 50.51 -3.81 -14.50
CA LYS A 310 50.23 -3.64 -15.94
C LYS A 310 51.23 -2.68 -16.62
N GLU A 311 51.55 -1.57 -15.96
CA GLU A 311 52.52 -0.59 -16.49
C GLU A 311 53.96 -1.12 -16.45
N ALA A 312 54.33 -1.80 -15.35
CA ALA A 312 55.63 -2.36 -15.20
C ALA A 312 55.92 -3.52 -16.19
N ALA A 313 54.89 -4.28 -16.57
CA ALA A 313 55.03 -5.39 -17.53
C ALA A 313 55.03 -4.96 -18.99
N SER A 314 54.58 -3.74 -19.31
CA SER A 314 54.55 -3.21 -20.69
C SER A 314 55.78 -2.38 -21.08
N GLY A 315 56.69 -2.10 -20.14
CA GLY A 315 57.97 -1.41 -20.37
C GLY A 315 59.14 -2.33 -20.30
#